data_5d5f45fae443e5d3565f13319f486eee
#
_entry.id   5d5f45fae443e5d3565f13319f486eee
#
_cell.length_a   1.000
_cell.length_b   1.000
_cell.length_c   1.000
_cell.angle_alpha   90.00
_cell.angle_beta   90.00
_cell.angle_gamma   90.00
#
_symmetry.space_group_name_H-M   'P 1'
#
loop_
_entity.id
_entity.type
_entity.pdbx_description
1 polymer ?
#
loop_
_entity_poly.entity_id
_entity_poly.type
_entity_poly.pdbx_seq_one_letter_code
_entity_poly.pdbx_strand_id
1 'polypeptide(L)'
;YHFICKDILYFHALFWPAELQHAGYRTPSGLCVHGFLTVDGAKMSKSRGTFITAQSYLDTGLNPEWLRYYYAAKLNNTMEDIDLNLEDFVARVNSDLVGKYVNIASRSAGFIAKRFNGQLAPANADLPAIKAIQDAAPRIAELYEAREFGKAVREIMALTDGANQYVDSVKPWELAKQEGKEVELHAACSNSLNLFRLLTVLLKPVLPVLA
;
A
#
# COMPACT_ATOMS: atom_id res chain seq x y z
N TYR A 1 -6.26 16.17 15.68
CA TYR A 1 -4.99 16.21 14.95
C TYR A 1 -5.16 17.09 13.71
N HIS A 2 -4.12 17.91 13.41
CA HIS A 2 -4.06 18.70 12.18
C HIS A 2 -2.95 18.14 11.29
N PHE A 3 -3.29 17.79 10.05
CA PHE A 3 -2.34 17.41 9.01
C PHE A 3 -2.15 18.62 8.10
N ILE A 4 -0.95 19.18 8.10
CA ILE A 4 -0.67 20.47 7.45
C ILE A 4 0.65 20.44 6.69
N CYS A 5 0.78 21.35 5.73
CA CYS A 5 2.04 21.59 5.05
C CYS A 5 2.94 22.53 5.86
N LYS A 6 4.25 22.42 5.66
CA LYS A 6 5.27 23.18 6.41
C LYS A 6 5.14 24.70 6.32
N ASP A 7 4.54 25.25 5.25
CA ASP A 7 4.39 26.68 5.04
C ASP A 7 3.37 27.35 5.99
N ILE A 8 2.42 26.58 6.52
CA ILE A 8 1.41 27.08 7.45
C ILE A 8 1.64 26.66 8.91
N LEU A 9 2.84 26.13 9.20
CA LEU A 9 3.18 25.63 10.53
C LEU A 9 3.01 26.70 11.60
N TYR A 10 3.50 27.92 11.39
CA TYR A 10 3.40 29.01 12.39
C TYR A 10 1.95 29.33 12.76
N PHE A 11 1.05 29.35 11.78
CA PHE A 11 -0.36 29.61 12.03
C PHE A 11 -1.00 28.53 12.90
N HIS A 12 -0.67 27.28 12.67
CA HIS A 12 -1.28 26.13 13.38
C HIS A 12 -0.57 25.79 14.70
N ALA A 13 0.70 26.15 14.84
CA ALA A 13 1.47 25.87 16.06
C ALA A 13 1.43 26.99 17.10
N LEU A 14 1.24 28.23 16.67
CA LEU A 14 1.29 29.40 17.55
C LEU A 14 -0.05 30.17 17.57
N PHE A 15 -0.47 30.73 16.45
CA PHE A 15 -1.64 31.62 16.40
C PHE A 15 -2.95 30.87 16.69
N TRP A 16 -3.21 29.80 15.98
CA TRP A 16 -4.45 29.05 16.13
C TRP A 16 -4.67 28.47 17.54
N PRO A 17 -3.70 27.83 18.19
CA PRO A 17 -3.85 27.41 19.59
C PRO A 17 -4.10 28.56 20.55
N ALA A 18 -3.43 29.71 20.34
CA ALA A 18 -3.64 30.89 21.18
C ALA A 18 -5.06 31.46 21.03
N GLU A 19 -5.57 31.56 19.81
CA GLU A 19 -6.94 32.01 19.53
C GLU A 19 -7.97 31.06 20.17
N LEU A 20 -7.81 29.75 19.98
CA LEU A 20 -8.71 28.74 20.53
C LEU A 20 -8.71 28.79 22.06
N GLN A 21 -7.55 28.87 22.68
CA GLN A 21 -7.43 28.95 24.14
C GLN A 21 -8.08 30.22 24.69
N HIS A 22 -7.85 31.35 24.05
CA HIS A 22 -8.44 32.62 24.45
C HIS A 22 -9.97 32.62 24.29
N ALA A 23 -10.49 31.96 23.25
CA ALA A 23 -11.92 31.81 23.00
C ALA A 23 -12.58 30.68 23.80
N GLY A 24 -11.85 29.97 24.66
CA GLY A 24 -12.38 28.88 25.48
C GLY A 24 -12.61 27.55 24.74
N TYR A 25 -12.02 27.38 23.57
CA TYR A 25 -12.10 26.15 22.80
C TYR A 25 -10.90 25.21 23.06
N ARG A 26 -11.10 23.93 22.79
CA ARG A 26 -10.03 22.92 22.90
C ARG A 26 -8.97 23.13 21.81
N THR A 27 -7.70 23.17 22.21
CA THR A 27 -6.57 23.20 21.29
C THR A 27 -6.35 21.85 20.59
N PRO A 28 -5.67 21.80 19.43
CA PRO A 28 -5.28 20.57 18.77
C PRO A 28 -4.41 19.68 19.65
N SER A 29 -4.66 18.36 19.63
CA SER A 29 -3.86 17.39 20.39
C SER A 29 -2.49 17.13 19.76
N GLY A 30 -2.30 17.47 18.50
CA GLY A 30 -1.05 17.30 17.78
C GLY A 30 -1.10 17.84 16.35
N LEU A 31 0.08 18.19 15.85
CA LEU A 31 0.28 18.66 14.48
C LEU A 31 1.13 17.62 13.73
N CYS A 32 0.69 17.25 12.54
CA CYS A 32 1.40 16.39 11.63
C CYS A 32 1.78 17.22 10.40
N VAL A 33 3.07 17.55 10.31
CA VAL A 33 3.59 18.49 9.31
C VAL A 33 4.31 17.72 8.20
N HIS A 34 3.97 17.98 6.95
CA HIS A 34 4.63 17.40 5.78
C HIS A 34 5.26 18.48 4.88
N GLY A 35 6.14 18.07 3.98
CA GLY A 35 6.75 18.92 2.97
C GLY A 35 5.82 19.26 1.81
N PHE A 36 6.37 19.93 0.78
CA PHE A 36 5.65 20.22 -0.45
C PHE A 36 5.59 19.00 -1.38
N LEU A 37 4.64 19.04 -2.29
CA LEU A 37 4.65 18.18 -3.46
C LEU A 37 5.30 18.95 -4.62
N THR A 38 6.38 18.39 -5.17
CA THR A 38 7.02 18.86 -6.39
C THR A 38 6.64 17.94 -7.57
N VAL A 39 6.84 18.42 -8.78
CA VAL A 39 6.62 17.63 -10.00
C VAL A 39 7.91 17.73 -10.83
N ASP A 40 8.55 16.59 -11.08
CA ASP A 40 9.85 16.49 -11.76
C ASP A 40 10.89 17.47 -11.19
N GLY A 41 11.01 17.50 -9.86
CA GLY A 41 11.92 18.36 -9.10
C GLY A 41 11.53 19.84 -9.05
N ALA A 42 10.43 20.24 -9.68
CA ALA A 42 10.00 21.64 -9.72
C ALA A 42 8.79 21.88 -8.79
N LYS A 43 8.80 23.03 -8.10
CA LYS A 43 7.64 23.48 -7.33
C LYS A 43 6.43 23.64 -8.27
N MET A 44 5.27 23.09 -7.85
CA MET A 44 4.02 23.27 -8.59
C MET A 44 3.69 24.76 -8.73
N SER A 45 3.42 25.20 -9.96
CA SER A 45 3.07 26.59 -10.27
C SER A 45 2.04 26.64 -11.39
N LYS A 46 0.93 27.36 -11.13
CA LYS A 46 -0.11 27.59 -12.14
C LYS A 46 0.44 28.35 -13.35
N SER A 47 1.30 29.35 -13.12
CA SER A 47 1.88 30.18 -14.18
C SER A 47 2.88 29.42 -15.06
N ARG A 48 3.49 28.35 -14.55
CA ARG A 48 4.47 27.52 -15.28
C ARG A 48 3.85 26.27 -15.91
N GLY A 49 2.54 26.04 -15.72
CA GLY A 49 1.86 24.86 -16.24
C GLY A 49 2.24 23.53 -15.56
N THR A 50 2.99 23.58 -14.45
CA THR A 50 3.42 22.38 -13.69
C THR A 50 2.44 22.02 -12.57
N PHE A 51 1.25 22.63 -12.55
CA PHE A 51 0.26 22.42 -11.50
C PHE A 51 -0.69 21.28 -11.87
N ILE A 52 -0.53 20.14 -11.19
CA ILE A 52 -1.42 18.98 -11.31
C ILE A 52 -2.45 19.06 -10.18
N THR A 53 -3.74 19.19 -10.52
CA THR A 53 -4.82 19.12 -9.54
C THR A 53 -5.26 17.67 -9.33
N ALA A 54 -5.87 17.39 -8.18
CA ALA A 54 -6.52 16.09 -7.98
C ALA A 54 -7.58 15.81 -9.06
N GLN A 55 -8.33 16.85 -9.47
CA GLN A 55 -9.33 16.73 -10.53
C GLN A 55 -8.70 16.35 -11.87
N SER A 56 -7.58 16.99 -12.26
CA SER A 56 -6.92 16.65 -13.53
C SER A 56 -6.41 15.20 -13.56
N TYR A 57 -5.99 14.66 -12.41
CA TYR A 57 -5.66 13.24 -12.32
C TYR A 57 -6.92 12.35 -12.50
N LEU A 58 -8.02 12.67 -11.82
CA LEU A 58 -9.26 11.92 -11.94
C LEU A 58 -9.84 11.95 -13.36
N ASP A 59 -9.72 13.07 -14.05
CA ASP A 59 -10.18 13.25 -15.44
C ASP A 59 -9.42 12.34 -16.43
N THR A 60 -8.24 11.85 -16.08
CA THR A 60 -7.53 10.84 -16.89
C THR A 60 -8.16 9.44 -16.84
N GLY A 61 -9.09 9.19 -15.91
CA GLY A 61 -9.68 7.87 -15.67
C GLY A 61 -8.76 6.89 -14.95
N LEU A 62 -7.58 7.30 -14.50
CA LEU A 62 -6.68 6.45 -13.72
C LEU A 62 -7.24 6.22 -12.31
N ASN A 63 -6.97 5.02 -11.76
CA ASN A 63 -7.41 4.69 -10.42
C ASN A 63 -6.70 5.58 -9.38
N PRO A 64 -7.43 6.33 -8.54
CA PRO A 64 -6.85 7.22 -7.53
C PRO A 64 -6.01 6.49 -6.48
N GLU A 65 -6.25 5.21 -6.25
CA GLU A 65 -5.48 4.43 -5.30
C GLU A 65 -4.05 4.12 -5.76
N TRP A 66 -3.78 4.15 -7.06
CA TRP A 66 -2.40 4.06 -7.56
C TRP A 66 -1.57 5.26 -7.14
N LEU A 67 -2.16 6.46 -7.20
CA LEU A 67 -1.50 7.68 -6.74
C LEU A 67 -1.37 7.71 -5.21
N ARG A 68 -2.38 7.21 -4.47
CA ARG A 68 -2.29 7.03 -3.02
C ARG A 68 -1.15 6.10 -2.63
N TYR A 69 -1.01 4.97 -3.33
CA TYR A 69 0.10 4.03 -3.11
C TYR A 69 1.46 4.69 -3.35
N TYR A 70 1.59 5.42 -4.46
CA TYR A 70 2.82 6.12 -4.80
C TYR A 70 3.24 7.12 -3.71
N TYR A 71 2.28 7.93 -3.25
CA TYR A 71 2.56 8.86 -2.16
C TYR A 71 2.88 8.13 -0.85
N ALA A 72 2.11 7.13 -0.47
CA ALA A 72 2.38 6.35 0.74
C ALA A 72 3.79 5.73 0.71
N ALA A 73 4.25 5.24 -0.44
CA ALA A 73 5.59 4.67 -0.58
C ALA A 73 6.74 5.67 -0.39
N LYS A 74 6.45 6.99 -0.50
CA LYS A 74 7.42 8.09 -0.32
C LYS A 74 7.25 8.86 0.97
N LEU A 75 6.04 8.86 1.55
CA LEU A 75 5.72 9.60 2.76
C LEU A 75 6.41 9.03 4.00
N ASN A 76 6.94 9.94 4.81
CA ASN A 76 7.47 9.66 6.15
C ASN A 76 6.92 10.68 7.16
N ASN A 77 7.39 10.65 8.39
CA ASN A 77 6.97 11.57 9.45
C ASN A 77 7.82 12.86 9.51
N THR A 78 8.58 13.17 8.46
CA THR A 78 9.41 14.37 8.36
C THR A 78 8.78 15.44 7.47
N MET A 79 9.38 16.62 7.40
CA MET A 79 8.94 17.73 6.54
C MET A 79 9.66 17.75 5.19
N GLU A 80 10.15 16.60 4.74
CA GLU A 80 10.79 16.48 3.43
C GLU A 80 9.77 16.63 2.30
N ASP A 81 10.22 17.24 1.21
CA ASP A 81 9.40 17.38 0.00
C ASP A 81 9.28 16.04 -0.73
N ILE A 82 8.13 15.79 -1.31
CA ILE A 82 7.86 14.59 -2.12
C ILE A 82 7.82 15.01 -3.58
N ASP A 83 8.58 14.31 -4.41
CA ASP A 83 8.55 14.53 -5.84
C ASP A 83 7.64 13.53 -6.55
N LEU A 84 6.69 14.05 -7.33
CA LEU A 84 5.89 13.29 -8.27
C LEU A 84 6.65 13.24 -9.60
N ASN A 85 7.33 12.14 -9.84
CA ASN A 85 7.90 11.80 -11.13
C ASN A 85 7.01 10.74 -11.81
N LEU A 86 6.51 11.03 -13.01
CA LEU A 86 5.53 10.16 -13.68
C LEU A 86 6.12 8.83 -14.12
N GLU A 87 7.38 8.78 -14.52
CA GLU A 87 8.05 7.53 -14.88
C GLU A 87 8.22 6.62 -13.66
N ASP A 88 8.68 7.18 -12.52
CA ASP A 88 8.78 6.46 -11.25
C ASP A 88 7.39 6.00 -10.75
N PHE A 89 6.36 6.84 -10.94
CA PHE A 89 4.98 6.47 -10.62
C PHE A 89 4.54 5.22 -11.39
N VAL A 90 4.68 5.23 -12.70
CA VAL A 90 4.30 4.10 -13.58
C VAL A 90 5.13 2.86 -13.24
N ALA A 91 6.45 3.01 -13.10
CA ALA A 91 7.34 1.91 -12.77
C ALA A 91 6.97 1.26 -11.43
N ARG A 92 6.71 2.07 -10.41
CA ARG A 92 6.36 1.59 -9.06
C ARG A 92 4.99 0.89 -9.02
N VAL A 93 3.96 1.45 -9.64
CA VAL A 93 2.64 0.80 -9.73
C VAL A 93 2.75 -0.54 -10.45
N ASN A 94 3.46 -0.58 -11.57
CA ASN A 94 3.62 -1.81 -12.34
C ASN A 94 4.47 -2.86 -11.61
N SER A 95 5.57 -2.46 -10.97
CA SER A 95 6.42 -3.42 -10.26
C SER A 95 5.75 -3.95 -8.99
N ASP A 96 5.26 -3.05 -8.15
CA ASP A 96 4.81 -3.40 -6.80
C ASP A 96 3.37 -3.94 -6.80
N LEU A 97 2.43 -3.19 -7.38
CA LEU A 97 1.02 -3.59 -7.34
C LEU A 97 0.70 -4.70 -8.36
N VAL A 98 1.14 -4.54 -9.62
CA VAL A 98 0.82 -5.51 -10.67
C VAL A 98 1.79 -6.70 -10.62
N GLY A 99 3.09 -6.44 -10.69
CA GLY A 99 4.13 -7.46 -10.81
C GLY A 99 4.34 -8.30 -9.54
N LYS A 100 4.08 -7.73 -8.37
CA LYS A 100 4.26 -8.44 -7.10
C LYS A 100 2.92 -8.78 -6.45
N TYR A 101 2.14 -7.79 -6.02
CA TYR A 101 0.97 -8.00 -5.17
C TYR A 101 -0.15 -8.76 -5.89
N VAL A 102 -0.73 -8.21 -6.96
CA VAL A 102 -1.84 -8.83 -7.68
C VAL A 102 -1.41 -10.13 -8.37
N ASN A 103 -0.13 -10.23 -8.74
CA ASN A 103 0.42 -11.42 -9.38
C ASN A 103 0.27 -12.70 -8.54
N ILE A 104 0.30 -12.61 -7.21
CA ILE A 104 0.07 -13.76 -6.31
C ILE A 104 -1.32 -14.36 -6.57
N ALA A 105 -2.37 -13.51 -6.56
CA ALA A 105 -3.74 -13.94 -6.78
C ALA A 105 -3.96 -14.41 -8.22
N SER A 106 -3.44 -13.69 -9.22
CA SER A 106 -3.65 -14.00 -10.63
C SER A 106 -3.12 -15.37 -11.03
N ARG A 107 -2.03 -15.83 -10.41
CA ARG A 107 -1.43 -17.14 -10.66
C ARG A 107 -2.15 -18.32 -9.98
N SER A 108 -3.08 -18.06 -9.07
CA SER A 108 -3.74 -19.09 -8.25
C SER A 108 -5.25 -19.09 -8.35
N ALA A 109 -5.91 -17.93 -8.46
CA ALA A 109 -7.36 -17.78 -8.40
C ALA A 109 -8.08 -18.55 -9.52
N GLY A 110 -7.50 -18.56 -10.74
CA GLY A 110 -8.07 -19.28 -11.88
C GLY A 110 -8.18 -20.79 -11.67
N PHE A 111 -7.25 -21.40 -10.94
CA PHE A 111 -7.34 -22.84 -10.60
C PHE A 111 -8.43 -23.10 -9.58
N ILE A 112 -8.54 -22.27 -8.55
CA ILE A 112 -9.58 -22.38 -7.52
C ILE A 112 -10.97 -22.27 -8.17
N ALA A 113 -11.19 -21.27 -9.02
CA ALA A 113 -12.47 -21.09 -9.69
C ALA A 113 -12.83 -22.26 -10.62
N LYS A 114 -11.87 -22.73 -11.43
CA LYS A 114 -12.15 -23.72 -12.50
C LYS A 114 -12.15 -25.16 -12.02
N ARG A 115 -11.33 -25.52 -11.02
CA ARG A 115 -11.13 -26.92 -10.58
C ARG A 115 -11.72 -27.23 -9.23
N PHE A 116 -11.95 -26.22 -8.38
CA PHE A 116 -12.39 -26.40 -6.98
C PHE A 116 -13.66 -25.60 -6.67
N ASN A 117 -14.45 -25.24 -7.67
CA ASN A 117 -15.74 -24.54 -7.54
C ASN A 117 -15.66 -23.26 -6.67
N GLY A 118 -14.53 -22.56 -6.71
CA GLY A 118 -14.30 -21.36 -5.91
C GLY A 118 -14.03 -21.61 -4.41
N GLN A 119 -13.94 -22.86 -3.99
CA GLN A 119 -13.71 -23.20 -2.57
C GLN A 119 -12.23 -23.35 -2.27
N LEU A 120 -11.79 -22.78 -1.14
CA LEU A 120 -10.43 -22.91 -0.66
C LEU A 120 -10.29 -24.17 0.21
N ALA A 121 -9.14 -24.82 0.15
CA ALA A 121 -8.74 -25.81 1.12
C ALA A 121 -8.48 -25.15 2.50
N PRO A 122 -8.47 -25.91 3.61
CA PRO A 122 -8.06 -25.39 4.91
C PRO A 122 -6.69 -24.72 4.84
N ALA A 123 -6.59 -23.55 5.48
CA ALA A 123 -5.35 -22.78 5.50
C ALA A 123 -4.26 -23.52 6.30
N ASN A 124 -3.04 -23.54 5.77
CA ASN A 124 -1.88 -24.02 6.50
C ASN A 124 -1.31 -22.88 7.36
N ALA A 125 -1.78 -22.78 8.61
CA ALA A 125 -1.33 -21.77 9.56
C ALA A 125 0.18 -21.86 9.88
N ASP A 126 0.79 -23.03 9.69
CA ASP A 126 2.22 -23.26 9.96
C ASP A 126 3.13 -22.91 8.79
N LEU A 127 2.57 -22.45 7.66
CA LEU A 127 3.36 -22.02 6.52
C LEU A 127 4.26 -20.84 6.93
N PRO A 128 5.60 -20.93 6.76
CA PRO A 128 6.52 -19.87 7.20
C PRO A 128 6.18 -18.48 6.64
N ALA A 129 5.74 -18.40 5.39
CA ALA A 129 5.34 -17.15 4.78
C ALA A 129 4.08 -16.54 5.42
N ILE A 130 3.12 -17.35 5.88
CA ILE A 130 1.92 -16.89 6.62
C ILE A 130 2.34 -16.35 7.99
N LYS A 131 3.17 -17.11 8.72
CA LYS A 131 3.70 -16.67 10.02
C LYS A 131 4.47 -15.36 9.90
N ALA A 132 5.34 -15.24 8.91
CA ALA A 132 6.11 -14.01 8.70
C ALA A 132 5.21 -12.76 8.52
N ILE A 133 4.09 -12.87 7.79
CA ILE A 133 3.14 -11.77 7.62
C ILE A 133 2.41 -11.47 8.93
N GLN A 134 1.99 -12.50 9.66
CA GLN A 134 1.28 -12.34 10.94
C GLN A 134 2.20 -11.72 12.00
N ASP A 135 3.44 -12.15 12.10
CA ASP A 135 4.42 -11.63 13.07
C ASP A 135 4.82 -10.18 12.75
N ALA A 136 4.83 -9.79 11.48
CA ALA A 136 5.13 -8.42 11.06
C ALA A 136 3.95 -7.45 11.26
N ALA A 137 2.71 -7.94 11.36
CA ALA A 137 1.52 -7.10 11.39
C ALA A 137 1.51 -6.04 12.51
N PRO A 138 1.88 -6.34 13.79
CA PRO A 138 1.94 -5.34 14.85
C PRO A 138 2.92 -4.22 14.54
N ARG A 139 4.11 -4.55 14.03
CA ARG A 139 5.11 -3.55 13.67
C ARG A 139 4.66 -2.68 12.49
N ILE A 140 4.00 -3.26 11.50
CA ILE A 140 3.45 -2.48 10.37
C ILE A 140 2.35 -1.52 10.86
N ALA A 141 1.51 -1.95 11.82
CA ALA A 141 0.54 -1.07 12.46
C ALA A 141 1.22 0.09 13.19
N GLU A 142 2.28 -0.16 13.96
CA GLU A 142 3.09 0.89 14.61
C GLU A 142 3.68 1.88 13.60
N LEU A 143 4.15 1.42 12.45
CA LEU A 143 4.66 2.29 11.39
C LEU A 143 3.57 3.18 10.80
N TYR A 144 2.35 2.66 10.61
CA TYR A 144 1.21 3.46 10.18
C TYR A 144 0.84 4.53 11.22
N GLU A 145 0.76 4.17 12.49
CA GLU A 145 0.48 5.11 13.59
C GLU A 145 1.58 6.18 13.71
N ALA A 146 2.83 5.80 13.52
CA ALA A 146 3.98 6.72 13.49
C ALA A 146 4.05 7.57 12.22
N ARG A 147 3.17 7.36 11.24
CA ARG A 147 3.16 8.01 9.92
C ARG A 147 4.42 7.72 9.07
N GLU A 148 5.06 6.61 9.33
CA GLU A 148 6.19 6.07 8.58
C GLU A 148 5.70 5.21 7.40
N PHE A 149 4.82 5.81 6.57
CA PHE A 149 4.12 5.08 5.51
C PHE A 149 5.08 4.40 4.52
N GLY A 150 6.16 5.10 4.14
CA GLY A 150 7.15 4.54 3.21
C GLY A 150 7.89 3.33 3.79
N LYS A 151 8.08 3.28 5.12
CA LYS A 151 8.65 2.11 5.79
C LYS A 151 7.62 0.97 5.84
N ALA A 152 6.37 1.26 6.18
CA ALA A 152 5.29 0.28 6.19
C ALA A 152 5.11 -0.39 4.81
N VAL A 153 5.00 0.41 3.75
CA VAL A 153 4.89 -0.08 2.37
C VAL A 153 6.09 -0.94 1.98
N ARG A 154 7.30 -0.54 2.34
CA ARG A 154 8.52 -1.31 2.05
C ARG A 154 8.52 -2.66 2.75
N GLU A 155 8.15 -2.72 4.04
CA GLU A 155 8.03 -3.99 4.78
C GLU A 155 6.95 -4.89 4.16
N ILE A 156 5.79 -4.33 3.78
CA ILE A 156 4.74 -5.11 3.10
C ILE A 156 5.23 -5.66 1.76
N MET A 157 5.96 -4.87 0.97
CA MET A 157 6.50 -5.35 -0.31
C MET A 157 7.56 -6.44 -0.13
N ALA A 158 8.38 -6.39 0.92
CA ALA A 158 9.30 -7.48 1.26
C ALA A 158 8.57 -8.77 1.64
N LEU A 159 7.46 -8.67 2.39
CA LEU A 159 6.59 -9.82 2.67
C LEU A 159 5.91 -10.35 1.39
N THR A 160 5.55 -9.45 0.47
CA THR A 160 4.99 -9.80 -0.84
C THR A 160 6.00 -10.57 -1.68
N ASP A 161 7.29 -10.20 -1.63
CA ASP A 161 8.36 -10.95 -2.28
C ASP A 161 8.47 -12.38 -1.70
N GLY A 162 8.39 -12.54 -0.37
CA GLY A 162 8.34 -13.84 0.28
C GLY A 162 7.14 -14.70 -0.14
N ALA A 163 5.96 -14.07 -0.28
CA ALA A 163 4.77 -14.75 -0.79
C ALA A 163 4.94 -15.20 -2.26
N ASN A 164 5.54 -14.37 -3.12
CA ASN A 164 5.87 -14.76 -4.49
C ASN A 164 6.88 -15.90 -4.55
N GLN A 165 7.92 -15.90 -3.70
CA GLN A 165 8.88 -17.01 -3.59
C GLN A 165 8.17 -18.32 -3.22
N TYR A 166 7.18 -18.29 -2.32
CA TYR A 166 6.35 -19.46 -2.04
C TYR A 166 5.61 -19.93 -3.31
N VAL A 167 4.91 -19.04 -4.02
CA VAL A 167 4.19 -19.40 -5.25
C VAL A 167 5.14 -19.99 -6.30
N ASP A 168 6.35 -19.43 -6.44
CA ASP A 168 7.37 -19.93 -7.37
C ASP A 168 7.95 -21.28 -6.94
N SER A 169 7.97 -21.59 -5.66
CA SER A 169 8.43 -22.88 -5.14
C SER A 169 7.43 -24.01 -5.39
N VAL A 170 6.12 -23.73 -5.21
CA VAL A 170 5.04 -24.72 -5.37
C VAL A 170 4.58 -24.87 -6.81
N LYS A 171 4.79 -23.87 -7.66
CA LYS A 171 4.48 -23.85 -9.10
C LYS A 171 3.10 -24.42 -9.44
N PRO A 172 2.00 -23.78 -9.03
CA PRO A 172 0.67 -24.35 -9.22
C PRO A 172 0.37 -24.71 -10.69
N TRP A 173 0.94 -23.98 -11.65
CA TRP A 173 0.82 -24.26 -13.09
C TRP A 173 1.51 -25.55 -13.53
N GLU A 174 2.54 -26.03 -12.81
CA GLU A 174 3.16 -27.33 -13.06
C GLU A 174 2.37 -28.45 -12.39
N LEU A 175 1.91 -28.24 -11.14
CA LEU A 175 1.04 -29.19 -10.44
C LEU A 175 -0.24 -29.47 -11.24
N ALA A 176 -0.80 -28.44 -11.86
CA ALA A 176 -2.02 -28.55 -12.67
C ALA A 176 -1.88 -29.45 -13.90
N LYS A 177 -0.66 -29.76 -14.36
CA LYS A 177 -0.38 -30.64 -15.49
C LYS A 177 -0.17 -32.11 -15.07
N GLN A 178 -0.06 -32.38 -13.78
CA GLN A 178 0.24 -33.71 -13.23
C GLN A 178 -1.04 -34.40 -12.77
N GLU A 179 -1.26 -35.64 -13.21
CA GLU A 179 -2.37 -36.46 -12.73
C GLU A 179 -2.17 -36.84 -11.26
N GLY A 180 -3.26 -36.85 -10.47
CA GLY A 180 -3.24 -37.22 -9.05
C GLY A 180 -2.68 -36.15 -8.12
N LYS A 181 -2.40 -34.93 -8.63
CA LYS A 181 -1.86 -33.80 -7.82
C LYS A 181 -2.92 -32.74 -7.44
N GLU A 182 -4.21 -33.09 -7.54
CA GLU A 182 -5.31 -32.18 -7.25
C GLU A 182 -5.29 -31.64 -5.80
N VAL A 183 -4.95 -32.51 -4.84
CA VAL A 183 -4.89 -32.13 -3.41
C VAL A 183 -3.77 -31.11 -3.17
N GLU A 184 -2.58 -31.39 -3.72
CA GLU A 184 -1.43 -30.48 -3.61
C GLU A 184 -1.67 -29.17 -4.34
N LEU A 185 -2.29 -29.22 -5.53
CA LEU A 185 -2.67 -28.01 -6.28
C LEU A 185 -3.68 -27.17 -5.50
N HIS A 186 -4.72 -27.82 -4.93
CA HIS A 186 -5.72 -27.14 -4.12
C HIS A 186 -5.10 -26.45 -2.92
N ALA A 187 -4.23 -27.14 -2.17
CA ALA A 187 -3.53 -26.59 -1.03
C ALA A 187 -2.60 -25.44 -1.42
N ALA A 188 -1.81 -25.61 -2.50
CA ALA A 188 -0.88 -24.57 -2.99
C ALA A 188 -1.61 -23.29 -3.39
N CYS A 189 -2.69 -23.38 -4.18
CA CYS A 189 -3.49 -22.25 -4.59
C CYS A 189 -4.20 -21.59 -3.40
N SER A 190 -4.74 -22.38 -2.48
CA SER A 190 -5.43 -21.88 -1.29
C SER A 190 -4.48 -21.11 -0.36
N ASN A 191 -3.28 -21.63 -0.15
CA ASN A 191 -2.24 -20.94 0.63
C ASN A 191 -1.81 -19.64 -0.05
N SER A 192 -1.64 -19.64 -1.38
CA SER A 192 -1.30 -18.42 -2.14
C SER A 192 -2.36 -17.34 -1.98
N LEU A 193 -3.65 -17.70 -2.05
CA LEU A 193 -4.74 -16.74 -1.84
C LEU A 193 -4.87 -16.28 -0.39
N ASN A 194 -4.52 -17.13 0.60
CA ASN A 194 -4.45 -16.70 1.99
C ASN A 194 -3.30 -15.72 2.24
N LEU A 195 -2.12 -15.93 1.63
CA LEU A 195 -1.03 -14.96 1.65
C LEU A 195 -1.47 -13.62 1.04
N PHE A 196 -2.10 -13.66 -0.15
CA PHE A 196 -2.67 -12.47 -0.78
C PHE A 196 -3.66 -11.76 0.13
N ARG A 197 -4.58 -12.48 0.78
CA ARG A 197 -5.57 -11.91 1.72
C ARG A 197 -4.90 -11.20 2.90
N LEU A 198 -3.87 -11.80 3.50
CA LEU A 198 -3.15 -11.18 4.62
C LEU A 198 -2.44 -9.89 4.19
N LEU A 199 -1.76 -9.91 3.03
CA LEU A 199 -1.14 -8.71 2.44
C LEU A 199 -2.17 -7.64 2.11
N THR A 200 -3.35 -8.03 1.64
CA THR A 200 -4.50 -7.14 1.40
C THR A 200 -4.90 -6.40 2.68
N VAL A 201 -5.02 -7.12 3.81
CA VAL A 201 -5.33 -6.50 5.10
C VAL A 201 -4.30 -5.44 5.48
N LEU A 202 -3.00 -5.71 5.28
CA LEU A 202 -1.93 -4.77 5.59
C LEU A 202 -1.92 -3.55 4.65
N LEU A 203 -2.33 -3.71 3.39
CA LEU A 203 -2.42 -2.62 2.42
C LEU A 203 -3.72 -1.80 2.52
N LYS A 204 -4.75 -2.30 3.22
CA LYS A 204 -6.07 -1.66 3.33
C LYS A 204 -6.03 -0.19 3.73
N PRO A 205 -5.17 0.29 4.65
CA PRO A 205 -5.08 1.71 4.97
C PRO A 205 -4.66 2.60 3.79
N VAL A 206 -3.88 2.06 2.86
CA VAL A 206 -3.39 2.77 1.66
C VAL A 206 -4.33 2.60 0.47
N LEU A 207 -4.86 1.40 0.28
CA LEU A 207 -5.71 0.98 -0.83
C LEU A 207 -7.11 0.57 -0.33
N PRO A 208 -7.96 1.49 0.15
CA PRO A 208 -9.19 1.17 0.86
C PRO A 208 -10.27 0.49 0.01
N VAL A 209 -10.24 0.64 -1.31
CA VAL A 209 -11.21 0.04 -2.23
C VAL A 209 -10.62 -1.15 -2.99
N LEU A 210 -9.36 -1.04 -3.41
CA LEU A 210 -8.67 -2.05 -4.21
C LEU A 210 -8.23 -3.25 -3.36
N ALA A 211 -7.93 -3.02 -2.07
CA ALA A 211 -7.52 -4.03 -1.10
C ALA A 211 -8.68 -4.55 -0.25
#